data_02360bb0a84bfceffcfea1f1ff9ed32f
#
_entry.id   02360bb0a84bfceffcfea1f1ff9ed32f
#
_cell.length_a   1.000
_cell.length_b   1.000
_cell.length_c   1.000
_cell.angle_alpha   90.00
_cell.angle_beta   90.00
_cell.angle_gamma   90.00
#
_symmetry.space_group_name_H-M   'P 1'
#
loop_
_entity.id
_entity.type
_entity.pdbx_description
1 polymer ?
#
loop_
_entity_poly.entity_id
_entity_poly.type
_entity_poly.pdbx_seq_one_letter_code
_entity_poly.pdbx_strand_id
1 'polypeptide(L)' 'DLEKIGKQIIDYVEKNFDDVGPEFAKEALKIHYGVSEPKNIKGVSTKQEEETLKQEGVKFFKIPLPTPPDTDA' A
#
# COMPACT_ATOMS: atom_id res chain seq x y z
N ASP A 1 -0.01 -22.82 -5.71
CA ASP A 1 -1.35 -22.31 -5.85
C ASP A 1 -1.39 -20.80 -5.63
N LEU A 2 -1.88 -20.09 -6.62
CA LEU A 2 -1.88 -18.63 -6.62
C LEU A 2 -2.71 -18.03 -5.48
N GLU A 3 -3.82 -18.66 -5.13
CA GLU A 3 -4.65 -18.19 -4.04
C GLU A 3 -3.94 -18.28 -2.70
N LYS A 4 -3.21 -19.35 -2.46
CA LYS A 4 -2.44 -19.51 -1.24
C LYS A 4 -1.33 -18.48 -1.16
N ILE A 5 -0.64 -18.25 -2.25
CA ILE A 5 0.45 -17.27 -2.29
C ILE A 5 -0.08 -15.88 -2.02
N GLY A 6 -1.20 -15.52 -2.65
CA GLY A 6 -1.81 -14.21 -2.41
C GLY A 6 -2.23 -14.02 -0.97
N LYS A 7 -2.82 -15.05 -0.38
CA LYS A 7 -3.23 -14.98 1.02
C LYS A 7 -2.05 -14.85 1.97
N GLN A 8 -0.96 -15.55 1.68
CA GLN A 8 0.25 -15.46 2.48
C GLN A 8 0.85 -14.06 2.44
N ILE A 9 0.83 -13.42 1.27
CA ILE A 9 1.33 -12.05 1.13
C ILE A 9 0.47 -11.09 1.95
N ILE A 10 -0.85 -11.22 1.86
CA ILE A 10 -1.77 -10.37 2.61
C ILE A 10 -1.56 -10.55 4.11
N ASP A 11 -1.44 -11.78 4.57
CA ASP A 11 -1.21 -12.07 5.99
C ASP A 11 0.11 -11.47 6.47
N TYR A 12 1.16 -11.60 5.68
CA TYR A 12 2.47 -11.02 6.01
C TYR A 12 2.37 -9.50 6.16
N VAL A 13 1.71 -8.85 5.21
CA VAL A 13 1.58 -7.40 5.23
C VAL A 13 0.76 -6.95 6.45
N GLU A 14 -0.32 -7.65 6.76
CA GLU A 14 -1.13 -7.29 7.91
C GLU A 14 -0.36 -7.39 9.23
N LYS A 15 0.54 -8.36 9.34
CA LYS A 15 1.30 -8.57 10.57
C LYS A 15 2.51 -7.64 10.69
N ASN A 16 3.06 -7.21 9.57
CA ASN A 16 4.36 -6.53 9.58
C ASN A 16 4.31 -5.08 9.10
N PHE A 17 3.15 -4.59 8.67
CA PHE A 17 3.00 -3.24 8.16
C PHE A 17 1.96 -2.49 8.98
N ASP A 18 2.21 -1.22 9.23
CA ASP A 18 1.23 -0.35 9.87
C ASP A 18 0.22 0.14 8.84
N ASP A 19 -1.05 0.00 9.15
CA ASP A 19 -2.12 0.45 8.27
C ASP A 19 -2.39 1.94 8.52
N VAL A 20 -2.04 2.76 7.57
CA VAL A 20 -2.25 4.21 7.66
C VAL A 20 -3.46 4.66 6.81
N GLY A 21 -4.19 3.72 6.23
CA GLY A 21 -5.41 4.01 5.50
C GLY A 21 -5.20 5.01 4.38
N PRO A 22 -6.10 6.01 4.25
CA PRO A 22 -5.99 6.97 3.16
C PRO A 22 -4.84 7.95 3.28
N GLU A 23 -4.10 7.92 4.38
CA GLU A 23 -2.92 8.77 4.58
C GLU A 23 -1.64 8.15 4.03
N PHE A 24 -1.74 7.05 3.27
CA PHE A 24 -0.58 6.34 2.79
C PHE A 24 0.40 7.22 2.04
N ALA A 25 -0.09 8.00 1.06
CA ALA A 25 0.79 8.85 0.27
C ALA A 25 1.50 9.89 1.13
N LYS A 26 0.77 10.51 2.04
CA LYS A 26 1.33 11.52 2.92
C LYS A 26 2.41 10.94 3.83
N GLU A 27 2.12 9.78 4.43
CA GLU A 27 3.09 9.14 5.32
C GLU A 27 4.30 8.63 4.55
N ALA A 28 4.08 8.09 3.35
CA ALA A 28 5.18 7.63 2.51
C ALA A 28 6.12 8.78 2.16
N LEU A 29 5.58 9.94 1.83
CA LEU A 29 6.40 11.12 1.54
C LEU A 29 7.18 11.58 2.76
N LYS A 30 6.56 11.57 3.93
CA LYS A 30 7.25 11.94 5.17
C LYS A 30 8.44 11.04 5.44
N ILE A 31 8.27 9.73 5.25
CA ILE A 31 9.36 8.78 5.42
C ILE A 31 10.44 9.04 4.38
N HIS A 32 10.04 9.25 3.14
CA HIS A 32 10.97 9.48 2.03
C HIS A 32 11.86 10.69 2.29
N TYR A 33 11.30 11.75 2.83
CA TYR A 33 12.05 12.98 3.09
C TYR A 33 12.65 13.05 4.48
N GLY A 34 12.55 11.98 5.25
CA GLY A 34 13.20 11.93 6.56
C GLY A 34 12.46 12.67 7.66
N VAL A 35 11.22 13.07 7.42
CA VAL A 35 10.39 13.74 8.43
C VAL A 35 9.87 12.73 9.45
N SER A 36 9.61 11.51 9.02
CA SER A 36 9.17 10.41 9.89
C SER A 36 10.20 9.29 9.84
N GLU A 37 10.25 8.50 10.91
CA GLU A 37 11.15 7.36 10.95
C GLU A 37 10.76 6.30 9.94
N PRO A 38 11.74 5.63 9.30
CA PRO A 38 11.43 4.56 8.37
C PRO A 38 10.67 3.43 9.05
N LYS A 39 9.57 3.04 8.45
CA LYS A 39 8.80 1.89 8.89
C LYS A 39 7.98 1.37 7.71
N ASN A 40 7.54 0.15 7.82
CA ASN A 40 6.68 -0.45 6.79
C ASN A 40 5.26 0.05 6.98
N ILE A 41 4.68 0.62 5.93
CA ILE A 41 3.31 1.12 5.97
C ILE A 41 2.51 0.55 4.81
N LYS A 42 1.20 0.44 5.03
CA LYS A 42 0.25 0.07 3.99
C LYS A 42 -0.95 1.00 4.08
N GLY A 43 -1.71 1.07 3.01
CA GLY A 43 -2.89 1.91 2.98
C GLY A 43 -3.46 1.98 1.58
N VAL A 44 -4.25 3.02 1.35
CA VAL A 44 -4.86 3.25 0.05
C VAL A 44 -4.46 4.62 -0.46
N SER A 45 -4.42 4.76 -1.78
CA SER A 45 -4.08 6.02 -2.41
C SER A 45 -4.88 6.20 -3.68
N THR A 46 -5.05 7.44 -4.08
CA THR A 46 -5.69 7.76 -5.36
C THR A 46 -4.65 7.66 -6.47
N LYS A 47 -5.13 7.64 -7.72
CA LYS A 47 -4.23 7.66 -8.86
C LYS A 47 -3.34 8.89 -8.87
N GLN A 48 -3.89 10.03 -8.48
CA GLN A 48 -3.13 11.26 -8.42
C GLN A 48 -2.02 11.18 -7.37
N GLU A 49 -2.32 10.61 -6.22
CA GLU A 49 -1.33 10.40 -5.18
C GLU A 49 -0.24 9.44 -5.64
N GLU A 50 -0.61 8.38 -6.34
CA GLU A 50 0.38 7.46 -6.90
C GLU A 50 1.31 8.13 -7.89
N GLU A 51 0.76 9.01 -8.73
CA GLU A 51 1.59 9.79 -9.66
C GLU A 51 2.58 10.66 -8.91
N THR A 52 2.12 11.32 -7.86
CA THR A 52 2.99 12.15 -7.04
C THR A 52 4.11 11.32 -6.41
N LEU A 53 3.77 10.15 -5.88
CA LEU A 53 4.77 9.27 -5.29
C LEU A 53 5.82 8.86 -6.31
N LYS A 54 5.39 8.52 -7.51
CA LYS A 54 6.32 8.18 -8.59
C LYS A 54 7.22 9.33 -8.97
N GLN A 55 6.65 10.53 -9.09
CA GLN A 55 7.40 11.73 -9.44
C GLN A 55 8.44 12.07 -8.38
N GLU A 56 8.12 11.82 -7.11
CA GLU A 56 9.04 12.10 -6.02
C GLU A 56 10.06 10.99 -5.80
N GLY A 57 9.97 9.91 -6.56
CA GLY A 57 10.91 8.81 -6.44
C GLY A 57 10.63 7.85 -5.30
N VAL A 58 9.42 7.88 -4.76
CA VAL A 58 9.03 6.97 -3.69
C VAL A 58 8.69 5.61 -4.31
N LYS A 59 9.32 4.57 -3.79
CA LYS A 59 9.05 3.20 -4.27
C LYS A 59 7.90 2.61 -3.48
N PHE A 60 6.92 2.11 -4.20
CA PHE A 60 5.79 1.41 -3.60
C PHE A 60 5.27 0.37 -4.59
N PHE A 61 4.49 -0.55 -4.09
CA PHE A 61 3.83 -1.52 -4.96
C PHE A 61 2.39 -1.72 -4.51
N LYS A 62 1.59 -2.20 -5.43
CA LYS A 62 0.16 -2.39 -5.19
C LYS A 62 -0.11 -3.87 -4.97
N ILE A 63 -0.89 -4.16 -3.94
CA ILE A 63 -1.33 -5.52 -3.68
C ILE A 63 -2.77 -5.62 -4.17
N PRO A 64 -3.04 -6.42 -5.20
CA PRO A 64 -4.41 -6.58 -5.66
C PRO A 64 -5.22 -7.32 -4.60
N LEU A 65 -6.31 -6.70 -4.17
CA LEU A 65 -7.24 -7.33 -3.25
C LEU A 65 -8.30 -8.09 -4.06
N PRO A 66 -8.72 -9.26 -3.59
CA PRO A 66 -9.80 -9.97 -4.28
C PRO A 66 -11.06 -9.12 -4.28
N THR A 67 -11.65 -8.92 -5.45
CA THR A 67 -12.92 -8.23 -5.55
C THR A 67 -14.04 -9.16 -5.10
N PRO A 68 -15.02 -8.66 -4.33
CA PRO A 68 -16.18 -9.48 -3.98
C PRO A 68 -16.91 -9.92 -5.24
N PRO A 69 -17.44 -11.16 -5.28
CA PRO A 69 -18.06 -11.70 -6.49
C PRO A 69 -19.27 -10.90 -6.98
N ASP A 70 -19.92 -10.17 -6.12
CA ASP A 70 -21.13 -9.44 -6.48
C ASP A 70 -20.85 -8.05 -7.02
N THR A 71 -19.61 -7.63 -7.13
CA THR A 71 -19.28 -6.32 -7.67
C THR A 71 -19.31 -6.26 -9.19
N ASP A 72 -19.50 -7.38 -9.83
CA ASP A 72 -19.54 -7.46 -11.29
C ASP A 72 -20.90 -7.29 -11.88
N ALA A 73 -21.83 -6.92 -11.10
CA ALA A 73 -23.19 -6.77 -11.57
C ALA A 73 -23.33 -5.70 -12.64
#